data_87282cdd15fb9ce25d3624571e149a31
#
_entry.id   87282cdd15fb9ce25d3624571e149a31
#
_cell.length_a   1.000
_cell.length_b   1.000
_cell.length_c   1.000
_cell.angle_alpha   90.00
_cell.angle_beta   90.00
_cell.angle_gamma   90.00
#
_symmetry.space_group_name_H-M   'P 1'
#
loop_
_entity.id
_entity.type
_entity.pdbx_description
1 polymer ?
#
loop_
_entity_poly.entity_id
_entity_poly.type
_entity_poly.pdbx_seq_one_letter_code
_entity_poly.pdbx_strand_id
1 'polypeptide(L)'
;KHVELFILNNKNNFNRIFRYIRHRLIFEKCGKEKIDIGYPPYLLIEPVSTCNLKCPFCFQIDKSFTKKPFMGVMNFDLFKKIINEANELGVGAITIASRGEPTLHPKFSEMLDYISNFPSIFECKVNTNGSFLDEKKIHSILKNNITQLVISADHYEKEKFEKLRVNSNFEKIVSNVDLLFNIRKDFYPNSITEIRISGIDNEKNLDQDTFRDFWIQRSDHVTSSYPLERWDTYNNSVHKNINDPCENLWDRMYIWFDGKVNPCDADYKSNLSYGNFNDNKISEIWKNKKIQQLRHDHINEKRICHNPCDRCGTTF
;
A
#
# COMPACT_ATOMS: atom_id res chain seq x y z
N LYS A 1 -12.12 15.53 -0.80
CA LYS A 1 -11.05 16.32 -0.13
C LYS A 1 -9.70 16.18 -0.84
N HIS A 2 -9.19 14.95 -1.10
CA HIS A 2 -7.89 14.76 -1.75
C HIS A 2 -7.83 15.33 -3.18
N VAL A 3 -8.86 15.05 -4.00
CA VAL A 3 -9.00 15.62 -5.35
C VAL A 3 -9.11 17.14 -5.31
N GLU A 4 -9.88 17.68 -4.41
CA GLU A 4 -10.02 19.13 -4.21
C GLU A 4 -8.72 19.80 -3.86
N LEU A 5 -7.96 19.23 -2.89
CA LEU A 5 -6.63 19.72 -2.50
C LEU A 5 -5.65 19.67 -3.68
N PHE A 6 -5.66 18.60 -4.47
CA PHE A 6 -4.82 18.53 -5.66
C PHE A 6 -5.16 19.63 -6.66
N ILE A 7 -6.45 19.88 -6.93
CA ILE A 7 -6.92 20.94 -7.83
C ILE A 7 -6.50 22.31 -7.31
N LEU A 8 -6.73 22.60 -6.02
CA LEU A 8 -6.37 23.86 -5.40
C LEU A 8 -4.86 24.14 -5.49
N ASN A 9 -4.04 23.13 -5.21
CA ASN A 9 -2.57 23.25 -5.26
C ASN A 9 -2.02 23.36 -6.69
N ASN A 10 -2.81 23.03 -7.70
CA ASN A 10 -2.42 23.07 -9.11
C ASN A 10 -3.29 24.02 -9.94
N LYS A 11 -4.01 24.97 -9.33
CA LYS A 11 -4.98 25.87 -10.01
C LYS A 11 -4.43 26.60 -11.26
N ASN A 12 -3.14 26.83 -11.33
CA ASN A 12 -2.47 27.48 -12.45
C ASN A 12 -1.92 26.47 -13.49
N ASN A 13 -2.17 25.17 -13.33
CA ASN A 13 -1.69 24.13 -14.24
C ASN A 13 -2.84 23.19 -14.65
N PHE A 14 -3.70 23.68 -15.54
CA PHE A 14 -4.86 22.93 -16.03
C PHE A 14 -4.49 21.59 -16.67
N ASN A 15 -3.36 21.52 -17.38
CA ASN A 15 -2.91 20.27 -17.99
C ASN A 15 -2.63 19.19 -16.91
N ARG A 16 -1.99 19.57 -15.80
CA ARG A 16 -1.73 18.66 -14.69
C ARG A 16 -3.02 18.21 -14.01
N ILE A 17 -3.96 19.13 -13.79
CA ILE A 17 -5.29 18.82 -13.23
C ILE A 17 -6.03 17.83 -14.14
N PHE A 18 -6.07 18.11 -15.45
CA PHE A 18 -6.74 17.22 -16.41
C PHE A 18 -6.15 15.81 -16.42
N ARG A 19 -4.81 15.70 -16.43
CA ARG A 19 -4.11 14.41 -16.36
C ARG A 19 -4.41 13.65 -15.07
N TYR A 20 -4.48 14.36 -13.94
CA TYR A 20 -4.86 13.76 -12.65
C TYR A 20 -6.30 13.24 -12.64
N ILE A 21 -7.25 14.04 -13.08
CA ILE A 21 -8.67 13.62 -13.17
C ILE A 21 -8.79 12.40 -14.09
N ARG A 22 -8.13 12.44 -15.26
CA ARG A 22 -8.09 11.30 -16.17
C ARG A 22 -7.50 10.04 -15.49
N HIS A 23 -6.42 10.18 -14.74
CA HIS A 23 -5.84 9.07 -14.00
C HIS A 23 -6.85 8.49 -13.00
N ARG A 24 -7.54 9.33 -12.23
CA ARG A 24 -8.55 8.87 -11.26
C ARG A 24 -9.69 8.09 -11.91
N LEU A 25 -10.20 8.60 -13.02
CA LEU A 25 -11.25 7.93 -13.79
C LEU A 25 -10.76 6.58 -14.36
N ILE A 26 -9.55 6.53 -14.90
CA ILE A 26 -8.95 5.29 -15.41
C ILE A 26 -8.81 4.27 -14.28
N PHE A 27 -8.21 4.68 -13.15
CA PHE A 27 -8.02 3.79 -12.01
C PHE A 27 -9.34 3.17 -11.53
N GLU A 28 -10.37 4.01 -11.37
CA GLU A 28 -11.70 3.54 -10.93
C GLU A 28 -12.35 2.58 -11.94
N LYS A 29 -12.27 2.89 -13.22
CA LYS A 29 -12.86 2.06 -14.28
C LYS A 29 -12.12 0.75 -14.50
N CYS A 30 -10.78 0.75 -14.46
CA CYS A 30 -9.98 -0.45 -14.73
C CYS A 30 -10.39 -1.61 -13.83
N GLY A 31 -10.52 -1.40 -12.54
CA GLY A 31 -10.98 -2.42 -11.61
C GLY A 31 -12.44 -2.81 -11.82
N LYS A 32 -13.36 -1.83 -11.77
CA LYS A 32 -14.82 -2.08 -11.83
C LYS A 32 -15.27 -2.68 -13.14
N GLU A 33 -14.80 -2.15 -14.26
CA GLU A 33 -15.22 -2.56 -15.62
C GLU A 33 -14.27 -3.62 -16.23
N LYS A 34 -13.25 -4.07 -15.49
CA LYS A 34 -12.26 -5.08 -15.95
C LYS A 34 -11.51 -4.67 -17.23
N ILE A 35 -11.16 -3.38 -17.33
CA ILE A 35 -10.52 -2.79 -18.51
C ILE A 35 -8.99 -2.90 -18.40
N ASP A 36 -8.34 -3.51 -19.38
CA ASP A 36 -6.89 -3.51 -19.54
C ASP A 36 -6.46 -2.36 -20.47
N ILE A 37 -5.81 -1.34 -19.90
CA ILE A 37 -5.26 -0.19 -20.63
C ILE A 37 -3.84 -0.42 -21.15
N GLY A 38 -3.31 -1.63 -20.98
CA GLY A 38 -1.98 -2.03 -21.43
C GLY A 38 -0.84 -1.77 -20.43
N TYR A 39 -1.14 -1.19 -19.28
CA TYR A 39 -0.22 -1.00 -18.13
C TYR A 39 -1.03 -0.86 -16.83
N PRO A 40 -0.45 -1.13 -15.65
CA PRO A 40 -1.13 -0.93 -14.39
C PRO A 40 -1.27 0.56 -14.08
N PRO A 41 -2.48 1.10 -13.81
CA PRO A 41 -2.62 2.49 -13.42
C PRO A 41 -2.03 2.81 -12.03
N TYR A 42 -1.78 1.79 -11.22
CA TYR A 42 -1.29 1.90 -9.87
C TYR A 42 -0.24 0.83 -9.54
N LEU A 43 0.84 1.22 -8.86
CA LEU A 43 1.85 0.30 -8.35
C LEU A 43 1.87 0.26 -6.83
N LEU A 44 1.99 -0.94 -6.27
CA LEU A 44 2.36 -1.15 -4.89
C LEU A 44 3.78 -1.74 -4.86
N ILE A 45 4.71 -1.00 -4.29
CA ILE A 45 6.13 -1.34 -4.24
C ILE A 45 6.51 -1.69 -2.81
N GLU A 46 7.08 -2.87 -2.61
CA GLU A 46 7.57 -3.33 -1.33
C GLU A 46 9.07 -3.06 -1.20
N PRO A 47 9.50 -2.04 -0.46
CA PRO A 47 10.93 -1.80 -0.28
C PRO A 47 11.60 -2.80 0.67
N VAL A 48 10.84 -3.32 1.63
CA VAL A 48 11.32 -4.27 2.66
C VAL A 48 10.20 -5.26 2.96
N SER A 49 10.52 -6.54 2.99
CA SER A 49 9.55 -7.59 3.40
C SER A 49 9.62 -7.94 4.88
N THR A 50 10.64 -7.47 5.62
CA THR A 50 10.73 -7.65 7.08
C THR A 50 9.92 -6.58 7.82
N CYS A 51 9.40 -6.94 9.00
CA CYS A 51 8.71 -6.04 9.90
C CYS A 51 9.25 -6.21 11.33
N ASN A 52 9.31 -5.12 12.08
CA ASN A 52 9.65 -5.14 13.50
C ASN A 52 8.51 -5.65 14.39
N LEU A 53 7.27 -5.67 13.88
CA LEU A 53 6.09 -6.12 14.62
C LEU A 53 5.70 -7.56 14.26
N LYS A 54 4.92 -8.19 15.14
CA LYS A 54 4.37 -9.56 15.00
C LYS A 54 2.87 -9.57 15.28
N CYS A 55 2.13 -8.73 14.54
CA CYS A 55 0.68 -8.61 14.69
C CYS A 55 0.00 -9.97 14.42
N PRO A 56 -0.92 -10.44 15.30
CA PRO A 56 -1.51 -11.78 15.21
C PRO A 56 -2.40 -11.99 13.98
N PHE A 57 -2.81 -10.92 13.30
CA PHE A 57 -3.61 -10.91 12.07
C PHE A 57 -2.77 -10.62 10.81
N CYS A 58 -1.45 -10.77 10.88
CA CYS A 58 -0.54 -10.48 9.77
C CYS A 58 0.32 -11.72 9.43
N PHE A 59 0.58 -11.92 8.14
CA PHE A 59 1.46 -12.98 7.64
C PHE A 59 2.90 -12.92 8.19
N GLN A 60 3.29 -11.85 8.90
CA GLN A 60 4.60 -11.75 9.59
C GLN A 60 4.76 -12.74 10.75
N ILE A 61 3.69 -13.44 11.17
CA ILE A 61 3.77 -14.53 12.15
C ILE A 61 3.97 -15.91 11.49
N ASP A 62 3.78 -16.01 10.17
CA ASP A 62 4.01 -17.26 9.45
C ASP A 62 5.52 -17.58 9.38
N LYS A 63 5.94 -18.61 10.14
CA LYS A 63 7.33 -19.06 10.17
C LYS A 63 7.85 -19.56 8.83
N SER A 64 6.97 -19.98 7.91
CA SER A 64 7.34 -20.40 6.57
C SER A 64 7.61 -19.21 5.64
N PHE A 65 6.98 -18.06 5.91
CA PHE A 65 7.15 -16.82 5.17
C PHE A 65 8.33 -15.99 5.73
N THR A 66 8.50 -15.91 7.05
CA THR A 66 9.52 -15.06 7.69
C THR A 66 10.96 -15.60 7.61
N LYS A 67 11.31 -16.16 6.46
CA LYS A 67 12.64 -16.70 6.13
C LYS A 67 12.96 -16.51 4.64
N LYS A 68 14.20 -16.79 4.24
CA LYS A 68 14.54 -16.82 2.81
C LYS A 68 13.68 -17.87 2.07
N PRO A 69 13.24 -17.60 0.83
CA PRO A 69 13.59 -16.46 -0.02
C PRO A 69 12.66 -15.24 0.14
N PHE A 70 11.71 -15.23 1.08
CA PHE A 70 10.66 -14.23 1.18
C PHE A 70 11.09 -12.94 1.91
N MET A 71 12.20 -12.97 2.64
CA MET A 71 12.68 -11.84 3.44
C MET A 71 13.88 -11.16 2.78
N GLY A 72 13.78 -9.84 2.63
CA GLY A 72 14.87 -9.04 2.06
C GLY A 72 14.54 -7.55 1.98
N VAL A 73 15.47 -6.84 1.35
CA VAL A 73 15.46 -5.39 1.16
C VAL A 73 15.66 -5.11 -0.32
N MET A 74 14.85 -4.24 -0.92
CA MET A 74 14.94 -3.87 -2.32
C MET A 74 16.25 -3.14 -2.61
N ASN A 75 16.92 -3.52 -3.69
CA ASN A 75 18.05 -2.74 -4.18
C ASN A 75 17.55 -1.38 -4.69
N PHE A 76 18.27 -0.31 -4.34
CA PHE A 76 17.84 1.06 -4.70
C PHE A 76 17.90 1.31 -6.23
N ASP A 77 18.81 0.64 -6.96
CA ASP A 77 18.84 0.77 -8.41
C ASP A 77 17.67 0.05 -9.07
N LEU A 78 17.22 -1.08 -8.53
CA LEU A 78 15.96 -1.72 -8.92
C LEU A 78 14.78 -0.79 -8.68
N PHE A 79 14.72 -0.14 -7.51
CA PHE A 79 13.67 0.84 -7.21
C PHE A 79 13.65 1.99 -8.21
N LYS A 80 14.79 2.60 -8.51
CA LYS A 80 14.90 3.67 -9.52
C LYS A 80 14.42 3.21 -10.90
N LYS A 81 14.79 1.99 -11.29
CA LYS A 81 14.34 1.39 -12.56
C LYS A 81 12.82 1.27 -12.64
N ILE A 82 12.18 0.79 -11.55
CA ILE A 82 10.71 0.70 -11.44
C ILE A 82 10.07 2.08 -11.58
N ILE A 83 10.57 3.10 -10.87
CA ILE A 83 10.02 4.46 -10.90
C ILE A 83 10.17 5.10 -12.29
N ASN A 84 11.31 4.94 -12.94
CA ASN A 84 11.54 5.47 -14.28
C ASN A 84 10.53 4.88 -15.27
N GLU A 85 10.38 3.56 -15.29
CA GLU A 85 9.45 2.90 -16.22
C GLU A 85 7.98 3.23 -15.88
N ALA A 86 7.63 3.32 -14.60
CA ALA A 86 6.31 3.77 -14.17
C ALA A 86 5.97 5.17 -14.71
N ASN A 87 6.95 6.10 -14.65
CA ASN A 87 6.80 7.44 -15.20
C ASN A 87 6.63 7.42 -16.73
N GLU A 88 7.43 6.62 -17.46
CA GLU A 88 7.36 6.49 -18.92
C GLU A 88 5.99 5.93 -19.37
N LEU A 89 5.44 4.98 -18.65
CA LEU A 89 4.12 4.40 -18.93
C LEU A 89 2.96 5.30 -18.53
N GLY A 90 3.19 6.30 -17.68
CA GLY A 90 2.13 7.17 -17.16
C GLY A 90 1.37 6.60 -15.98
N VAL A 91 2.01 5.73 -15.19
CA VAL A 91 1.48 5.27 -13.89
C VAL A 91 1.31 6.48 -12.98
N GLY A 92 0.08 6.75 -12.56
CA GLY A 92 -0.24 7.98 -11.82
C GLY A 92 -0.23 7.83 -10.30
N ALA A 93 -0.20 6.59 -9.76
CA ALA A 93 -0.23 6.36 -8.32
C ALA A 93 0.74 5.25 -7.90
N ILE A 94 1.40 5.47 -6.75
CA ILE A 94 2.32 4.52 -6.12
C ILE A 94 2.02 4.43 -4.63
N THR A 95 2.06 3.22 -4.09
CA THR A 95 2.14 3.01 -2.64
C THR A 95 3.48 2.34 -2.27
N ILE A 96 4.14 2.90 -1.28
CA ILE A 96 5.32 2.32 -0.63
C ILE A 96 4.85 1.60 0.62
N ALA A 97 4.68 0.30 0.52
CA ALA A 97 4.16 -0.56 1.59
C ALA A 97 4.30 -2.04 1.20
N SER A 98 3.58 -2.89 1.82
CA SER A 98 3.17 -4.26 1.58
C SER A 98 3.46 -5.19 2.76
N ARG A 99 4.31 -6.21 2.59
CA ARG A 99 4.44 -7.30 3.55
C ARG A 99 5.30 -6.96 4.75
N GLY A 100 6.14 -5.90 4.67
CA GLY A 100 7.02 -5.45 5.74
C GLY A 100 6.76 -4.00 6.16
N GLU A 101 7.70 -3.46 6.95
CA GLU A 101 7.68 -2.06 7.39
C GLU A 101 8.63 -1.21 6.53
N PRO A 102 8.12 -0.31 5.67
CA PRO A 102 8.95 0.41 4.70
C PRO A 102 9.99 1.32 5.34
N THR A 103 9.73 1.86 6.53
CA THR A 103 10.66 2.74 7.24
C THR A 103 11.92 2.03 7.75
N LEU A 104 11.97 0.69 7.67
CA LEU A 104 13.16 -0.11 7.92
C LEU A 104 14.15 -0.11 6.74
N HIS A 105 13.73 0.35 5.56
CA HIS A 105 14.64 0.43 4.41
C HIS A 105 15.71 1.49 4.67
N PRO A 106 17.02 1.15 4.56
CA PRO A 106 18.11 2.09 4.89
C PRO A 106 18.10 3.35 4.01
N LYS A 107 17.58 3.25 2.79
CA LYS A 107 17.41 4.36 1.84
C LYS A 107 15.96 4.82 1.69
N PHE A 108 15.14 4.70 2.75
CA PHE A 108 13.74 5.10 2.68
C PHE A 108 13.56 6.56 2.27
N SER A 109 14.30 7.47 2.87
CA SER A 109 14.23 8.91 2.55
C SER A 109 14.67 9.19 1.11
N GLU A 110 15.73 8.56 0.65
CA GLU A 110 16.22 8.69 -0.72
C GLU A 110 15.23 8.14 -1.76
N MET A 111 14.45 7.12 -1.41
CA MET A 111 13.35 6.63 -2.25
C MET A 111 12.27 7.69 -2.43
N LEU A 112 11.87 8.38 -1.37
CA LEU A 112 10.90 9.46 -1.43
C LEU A 112 11.44 10.66 -2.22
N ASP A 113 12.71 11.03 -1.97
CA ASP A 113 13.40 12.08 -2.73
C ASP A 113 13.43 11.74 -4.24
N TYR A 114 13.61 10.47 -4.58
CA TYR A 114 13.63 10.04 -5.97
C TYR A 114 12.25 10.14 -6.64
N ILE A 115 11.18 9.66 -5.98
CA ILE A 115 9.80 9.75 -6.50
C ILE A 115 9.39 11.19 -6.76
N SER A 116 9.80 12.13 -5.91
CA SER A 116 9.39 13.54 -6.01
C SER A 116 9.86 14.23 -7.29
N ASN A 117 10.85 13.67 -8.00
CA ASN A 117 11.31 14.17 -9.28
C ASN A 117 10.36 13.86 -10.46
N PHE A 118 9.32 13.04 -10.24
CA PHE A 118 8.42 12.58 -11.30
C PHE A 118 7.01 13.17 -11.16
N PRO A 119 6.73 14.32 -11.76
CA PRO A 119 5.44 15.01 -11.62
C PRO A 119 4.26 14.28 -12.28
N SER A 120 4.52 13.23 -13.05
CA SER A 120 3.50 12.34 -13.60
C SER A 120 2.92 11.37 -12.56
N ILE A 121 3.64 11.12 -11.47
CA ILE A 121 3.17 10.37 -10.32
C ILE A 121 2.39 11.36 -9.44
N PHE A 122 1.07 11.33 -9.56
CA PHE A 122 0.17 12.27 -8.90
C PHE A 122 -0.07 11.92 -7.44
N GLU A 123 -0.07 10.62 -7.13
CA GLU A 123 -0.34 10.10 -5.81
C GLU A 123 0.82 9.20 -5.36
N CYS A 124 1.42 9.55 -4.24
CA CYS A 124 2.36 8.70 -3.53
C CYS A 124 1.86 8.48 -2.11
N LYS A 125 1.61 7.23 -1.76
CA LYS A 125 1.16 6.81 -0.44
C LYS A 125 2.24 6.00 0.26
N VAL A 126 2.40 6.24 1.55
CA VAL A 126 3.24 5.41 2.43
C VAL A 126 2.37 4.84 3.53
N ASN A 127 2.44 3.51 3.75
CA ASN A 127 1.82 2.88 4.90
C ASN A 127 2.93 2.44 5.87
N THR A 128 2.80 2.81 7.13
CA THR A 128 3.78 2.49 8.18
C THR A 128 3.09 2.12 9.49
N ASN A 129 3.78 1.37 10.34
CA ASN A 129 3.34 1.12 11.70
C ASN A 129 3.73 2.26 12.68
N GLY A 130 4.45 3.27 12.21
CA GLY A 130 4.82 4.46 12.99
C GLY A 130 6.01 4.30 13.93
N SER A 131 6.54 3.09 14.12
CA SER A 131 7.60 2.83 15.13
C SER A 131 8.92 3.55 14.85
N PHE A 132 9.24 3.81 13.59
CA PHE A 132 10.51 4.38 13.13
C PHE A 132 10.36 5.70 12.39
N LEU A 133 9.29 6.43 12.65
CA LEU A 133 9.11 7.81 12.21
C LEU A 133 9.99 8.73 13.06
N ASP A 134 11.26 8.83 12.70
CA ASP A 134 12.18 9.82 13.25
C ASP A 134 12.06 11.16 12.49
N GLU A 135 12.66 12.21 13.05
CA GLU A 135 12.61 13.57 12.50
C GLU A 135 13.10 13.62 11.04
N LYS A 136 14.18 12.92 10.72
CA LYS A 136 14.73 12.85 9.35
C LYS A 136 13.71 12.29 8.35
N LYS A 137 13.04 11.19 8.70
CA LYS A 137 12.02 10.57 7.83
C LYS A 137 10.77 11.44 7.73
N ILE A 138 10.37 12.07 8.82
CA ILE A 138 9.24 13.00 8.86
C ILE A 138 9.50 14.17 7.89
N HIS A 139 10.67 14.82 7.98
CA HIS A 139 11.03 15.89 7.04
C HIS A 139 11.06 15.39 5.59
N SER A 140 11.58 14.18 5.35
CA SER A 140 11.58 13.60 4.01
C SER A 140 10.18 13.37 3.46
N ILE A 141 9.24 12.85 4.28
CA ILE A 141 7.85 12.65 3.89
C ILE A 141 7.18 13.98 3.52
N LEU A 142 7.34 14.99 4.37
CA LEU A 142 6.61 16.26 4.23
C LEU A 142 7.14 17.13 3.07
N LYS A 143 8.47 17.15 2.83
CA LYS A 143 9.07 17.95 1.75
C LYS A 143 8.86 17.34 0.35
N ASN A 144 8.68 16.02 0.26
CA ASN A 144 8.65 15.29 -1.02
C ASN A 144 7.25 15.11 -1.60
N ASN A 145 6.26 15.88 -1.11
CA ASN A 145 4.90 15.83 -1.64
C ASN A 145 4.28 14.41 -1.62
N ILE A 146 4.61 13.61 -0.60
CA ILE A 146 3.92 12.36 -0.36
C ILE A 146 2.47 12.71 -0.08
N THR A 147 1.56 12.20 -0.89
CA THR A 147 0.17 12.65 -0.85
C THR A 147 -0.59 12.11 0.36
N GLN A 148 -0.20 10.92 0.84
CA GLN A 148 -0.84 10.34 2.02
C GLN A 148 0.16 9.50 2.82
N LEU A 149 0.26 9.78 4.11
CA LEU A 149 0.92 8.92 5.08
C LEU A 149 -0.14 8.20 5.91
N VAL A 150 -0.21 6.89 5.78
CA VAL A 150 -1.12 6.05 6.56
C VAL A 150 -0.36 5.40 7.70
N ILE A 151 -0.76 5.71 8.91
CA ILE A 151 -0.21 5.12 10.13
C ILE A 151 -1.20 4.08 10.64
N SER A 152 -0.72 2.86 10.77
CA SER A 152 -1.52 1.74 11.22
C SER A 152 -1.63 1.74 12.75
N ALA A 153 -2.84 1.96 13.28
CA ALA A 153 -3.14 1.93 14.70
C ALA A 153 -4.52 1.30 14.94
N ASP A 154 -4.58 0.26 15.78
CA ASP A 154 -5.81 -0.55 15.92
C ASP A 154 -6.57 -0.29 17.22
N HIS A 155 -5.99 0.49 18.12
CA HIS A 155 -6.64 0.86 19.37
C HIS A 155 -6.11 2.21 19.93
N TYR A 156 -6.79 2.78 20.90
CA TYR A 156 -6.42 3.99 21.64
C TYR A 156 -5.92 3.70 23.08
N GLU A 157 -6.13 2.48 23.57
CA GLU A 157 -5.62 2.03 24.87
C GLU A 157 -4.31 1.25 24.68
N LYS A 158 -3.31 1.55 25.47
CA LYS A 158 -1.97 0.95 25.38
C LYS A 158 -1.99 -0.57 25.38
N GLU A 159 -2.60 -1.18 26.39
CA GLU A 159 -2.57 -2.63 26.57
C GLU A 159 -3.23 -3.37 25.39
N LYS A 160 -4.35 -2.86 24.91
CA LYS A 160 -5.04 -3.41 23.74
C LYS A 160 -4.26 -3.18 22.46
N PHE A 161 -3.69 -1.98 22.28
CA PHE A 161 -2.84 -1.67 21.13
C PHE A 161 -1.64 -2.61 21.04
N GLU A 162 -0.88 -2.79 22.14
CA GLU A 162 0.33 -3.61 22.17
C GLU A 162 0.01 -5.11 22.05
N LYS A 163 -1.18 -5.56 22.50
CA LYS A 163 -1.68 -6.91 22.23
C LYS A 163 -1.96 -7.16 20.77
N LEU A 164 -2.54 -6.18 20.06
CA LEU A 164 -2.85 -6.26 18.62
C LEU A 164 -1.61 -6.02 17.74
N ARG A 165 -0.64 -5.24 18.24
CA ARG A 165 0.60 -4.91 17.54
C ARG A 165 1.82 -5.35 18.36
N VAL A 166 1.95 -6.67 18.48
CA VAL A 166 3.01 -7.31 19.27
C VAL A 166 4.39 -6.78 18.87
N ASN A 167 5.22 -6.47 19.88
CA ASN A 167 6.50 -5.80 19.79
C ASN A 167 6.44 -4.30 19.48
N SER A 168 5.26 -3.68 19.54
CA SER A 168 5.16 -2.22 19.47
C SER A 168 5.38 -1.58 20.84
N ASN A 169 5.59 -0.27 20.83
CA ASN A 169 5.53 0.59 22.01
C ASN A 169 4.53 1.71 21.72
N PHE A 170 3.39 1.69 22.39
CA PHE A 170 2.28 2.60 22.17
C PHE A 170 2.66 4.06 22.34
N GLU A 171 3.32 4.37 23.48
CA GLU A 171 3.70 5.77 23.79
C GLU A 171 4.68 6.32 22.75
N LYS A 172 5.63 5.50 22.28
CA LYS A 172 6.55 5.90 21.23
C LYS A 172 5.83 6.19 19.93
N ILE A 173 4.85 5.37 19.54
CA ILE A 173 4.08 5.60 18.31
C ILE A 173 3.25 6.87 18.44
N VAL A 174 2.56 7.08 19.55
CA VAL A 174 1.82 8.33 19.80
C VAL A 174 2.76 9.53 19.73
N SER A 175 3.92 9.48 20.40
CA SER A 175 4.93 10.54 20.36
C SER A 175 5.44 10.82 18.94
N ASN A 176 5.69 9.80 18.14
CA ASN A 176 6.11 9.94 16.74
C ASN A 176 5.03 10.60 15.88
N VAL A 177 3.75 10.28 16.13
CA VAL A 177 2.62 10.89 15.41
C VAL A 177 2.46 12.36 15.82
N ASP A 178 2.59 12.66 17.12
CA ASP A 178 2.57 14.04 17.63
C ASP A 178 3.73 14.87 17.04
N LEU A 179 4.94 14.29 16.98
CA LEU A 179 6.10 14.92 16.36
C LEU A 179 5.86 15.21 14.86
N LEU A 180 5.33 14.25 14.12
CA LEU A 180 4.96 14.44 12.72
C LEU A 180 3.95 15.59 12.54
N PHE A 181 2.91 15.61 13.36
CA PHE A 181 1.87 16.63 13.30
C PHE A 181 2.43 18.04 13.60
N ASN A 182 3.28 18.15 14.61
CA ASN A 182 3.91 19.41 15.00
C ASN A 182 4.92 19.88 13.93
N ILE A 183 5.80 19.02 13.44
CA ILE A 183 6.75 19.37 12.36
C ILE A 183 5.99 19.82 11.11
N ARG A 184 4.88 19.16 10.75
CA ARG A 184 4.06 19.61 9.62
C ARG A 184 3.51 21.00 9.84
N LYS A 185 2.96 21.25 11.02
CA LYS A 185 2.38 22.56 11.38
C LYS A 185 3.43 23.68 11.36
N ASP A 186 4.60 23.42 11.94
CA ASP A 186 5.61 24.47 12.20
C ASP A 186 6.50 24.73 10.98
N PHE A 187 6.86 23.67 10.22
CA PHE A 187 7.84 23.76 9.12
C PHE A 187 7.22 23.55 7.72
N TYR A 188 6.06 22.90 7.64
CA TYR A 188 5.42 22.56 6.35
C TYR A 188 3.91 22.88 6.34
N PRO A 189 3.50 24.13 6.67
CA PRO A 189 2.07 24.47 6.77
C PRO A 189 1.31 24.30 5.45
N ASN A 190 2.02 24.34 4.32
CA ASN A 190 1.45 24.14 2.98
C ASN A 190 1.67 22.70 2.44
N SER A 191 2.11 21.76 3.27
CA SER A 191 2.28 20.37 2.84
C SER A 191 0.96 19.77 2.39
N ILE A 192 0.99 19.07 1.25
CA ILE A 192 -0.17 18.31 0.73
C ILE A 192 -0.33 16.94 1.40
N THR A 193 0.62 16.56 2.25
CA THR A 193 0.62 15.25 2.91
C THR A 193 -0.56 15.15 3.88
N GLU A 194 -1.48 14.25 3.56
CA GLU A 194 -2.58 13.87 4.44
C GLU A 194 -2.09 12.80 5.43
N ILE A 195 -2.22 13.07 6.72
CA ILE A 195 -1.92 12.12 7.79
C ILE A 195 -3.20 11.35 8.11
N ARG A 196 -3.20 10.05 7.85
CA ARG A 196 -4.34 9.18 8.10
C ARG A 196 -3.98 8.10 9.12
N ILE A 197 -4.79 7.96 10.14
CA ILE A 197 -4.78 6.80 11.03
C ILE A 197 -5.72 5.74 10.45
N SER A 198 -5.23 4.50 10.38
CA SER A 198 -6.01 3.37 9.89
C SER A 198 -5.94 2.20 10.87
N GLY A 199 -7.07 1.86 11.46
CA GLY A 199 -7.22 0.75 12.39
C GLY A 199 -7.96 -0.44 11.79
N ILE A 200 -7.75 -1.61 12.40
CA ILE A 200 -8.52 -2.82 12.13
C ILE A 200 -9.19 -3.25 13.44
N ASP A 201 -10.51 -3.26 13.44
CA ASP A 201 -11.31 -3.74 14.58
C ASP A 201 -11.43 -5.27 14.54
N ASN A 202 -10.36 -5.95 14.99
CA ASN A 202 -10.28 -7.41 14.95
C ASN A 202 -11.29 -8.10 15.88
N GLU A 203 -11.64 -7.47 16.99
CA GLU A 203 -12.51 -8.05 18.00
C GLU A 203 -13.98 -7.62 17.82
N LYS A 204 -14.25 -6.74 16.84
CA LYS A 204 -15.58 -6.13 16.56
C LYS A 204 -16.20 -5.44 17.76
N ASN A 205 -15.37 -4.91 18.65
CA ASN A 205 -15.79 -4.25 19.90
C ASN A 205 -15.06 -2.92 20.14
N LEU A 206 -14.39 -2.38 19.13
CA LEU A 206 -13.73 -1.07 19.21
C LEU A 206 -14.79 0.01 19.35
N ASP A 207 -14.67 0.83 20.41
CA ASP A 207 -15.42 2.08 20.50
C ASP A 207 -14.89 3.06 19.44
N GLN A 208 -15.63 3.14 18.33
CA GLN A 208 -15.28 3.89 17.15
C GLN A 208 -15.18 5.40 17.41
N ASP A 209 -16.05 5.93 18.27
CA ASP A 209 -16.07 7.35 18.58
C ASP A 209 -14.86 7.74 19.45
N THR A 210 -14.59 6.98 20.50
CA THR A 210 -13.41 7.20 21.36
C THR A 210 -12.11 7.00 20.55
N PHE A 211 -12.05 5.98 19.66
CA PHE A 211 -10.91 5.75 18.78
C PHE A 211 -10.68 6.95 17.85
N ARG A 212 -11.72 7.44 17.21
CA ARG A 212 -11.66 8.61 16.35
C ARG A 212 -11.21 9.85 17.13
N ASP A 213 -11.83 10.13 18.26
CA ASP A 213 -11.58 11.33 19.07
C ASP A 213 -10.16 11.36 19.64
N PHE A 214 -9.59 10.18 19.96
CA PHE A 214 -8.19 10.08 20.39
C PHE A 214 -7.21 10.41 19.25
N TRP A 215 -7.44 9.89 18.05
CA TRP A 215 -6.47 9.99 16.97
C TRP A 215 -6.65 11.23 16.08
N ILE A 216 -7.86 11.81 15.99
CA ILE A 216 -8.12 12.97 15.12
C ILE A 216 -7.41 14.25 15.57
N GLN A 217 -7.02 14.34 16.83
CA GLN A 217 -6.27 15.49 17.37
C GLN A 217 -4.87 15.61 16.78
N ARG A 218 -4.35 14.54 16.18
CA ARG A 218 -3.00 14.42 15.61
C ARG A 218 -2.96 13.87 14.20
N SER A 219 -4.09 13.89 13.50
CA SER A 219 -4.23 13.41 12.13
C SER A 219 -5.33 14.15 11.38
N ASP A 220 -5.40 13.99 10.06
CA ASP A 220 -6.43 14.60 9.23
C ASP A 220 -7.64 13.67 9.06
N HIS A 221 -7.39 12.37 9.11
CA HIS A 221 -8.41 11.33 8.98
C HIS A 221 -8.14 10.16 9.90
N VAL A 222 -9.21 9.65 10.47
CA VAL A 222 -9.22 8.39 11.24
C VAL A 222 -10.24 7.46 10.61
N THR A 223 -9.81 6.24 10.34
CA THR A 223 -10.69 5.18 9.83
C THR A 223 -10.40 3.89 10.56
N SER A 224 -11.43 3.11 10.80
CA SER A 224 -11.29 1.71 11.16
C SER A 224 -12.14 0.85 10.23
N SER A 225 -11.74 -0.38 10.06
CA SER A 225 -12.46 -1.37 9.27
C SER A 225 -12.41 -2.72 9.95
N TYR A 226 -13.35 -3.58 9.62
CA TYR A 226 -13.24 -4.98 10.01
C TYR A 226 -12.09 -5.66 9.29
N PRO A 227 -11.50 -6.72 9.89
CA PRO A 227 -10.42 -7.45 9.27
C PRO A 227 -10.88 -8.07 7.96
N LEU A 228 -10.08 -7.89 6.92
CA LEU A 228 -10.17 -8.70 5.72
C LEU A 228 -9.39 -9.99 5.97
N GLU A 229 -9.91 -11.12 5.53
CA GLU A 229 -9.25 -12.42 5.64
C GLU A 229 -8.07 -12.54 4.66
N ARG A 230 -7.07 -11.66 4.84
CA ARG A 230 -5.83 -11.65 4.03
C ARG A 230 -4.70 -12.47 4.64
N TRP A 231 -4.83 -12.75 5.92
CA TRP A 231 -3.87 -13.52 6.69
C TRP A 231 -4.22 -14.99 6.62
N ASP A 232 -3.17 -15.81 6.52
CA ASP A 232 -3.23 -17.28 6.40
C ASP A 232 -4.05 -17.79 5.22
N THR A 233 -4.11 -16.99 4.15
CA THR A 233 -4.87 -17.30 2.94
C THR A 233 -4.56 -18.68 2.34
N TYR A 234 -3.37 -19.23 2.60
CA TYR A 234 -3.00 -20.56 2.12
C TYR A 234 -3.58 -21.73 2.93
N ASN A 235 -3.99 -21.47 4.18
CA ASN A 235 -4.56 -22.47 5.08
C ASN A 235 -6.05 -22.23 5.38
N ASN A 236 -6.59 -21.05 5.02
CA ASN A 236 -8.01 -20.77 5.16
C ASN A 236 -8.87 -21.78 4.39
N SER A 237 -10.12 -21.94 4.81
CA SER A 237 -11.09 -22.74 4.08
C SER A 237 -11.38 -22.16 2.69
N VAL A 238 -11.63 -23.03 1.74
CA VAL A 238 -12.05 -22.62 0.39
C VAL A 238 -13.44 -21.98 0.45
N HIS A 239 -13.59 -20.80 -0.13
CA HIS A 239 -14.87 -20.12 -0.25
C HIS A 239 -15.65 -20.68 -1.44
N LYS A 240 -16.66 -21.52 -1.18
CA LYS A 240 -17.41 -22.23 -2.22
C LYS A 240 -18.14 -21.36 -3.24
N ASN A 241 -18.39 -20.10 -2.91
CA ASN A 241 -19.20 -19.16 -3.72
C ASN A 241 -18.41 -17.92 -4.16
N ILE A 242 -17.09 -18.00 -4.26
CA ILE A 242 -16.27 -16.85 -4.65
C ILE A 242 -16.08 -16.81 -6.18
N ASN A 243 -17.06 -16.24 -6.87
CA ASN A 243 -17.05 -16.18 -8.34
C ASN A 243 -16.68 -14.79 -8.87
N ASP A 244 -16.88 -13.73 -8.07
CA ASP A 244 -16.64 -12.36 -8.53
C ASP A 244 -15.18 -12.12 -8.92
N PRO A 245 -14.93 -11.52 -10.10
CA PRO A 245 -13.61 -11.18 -10.55
C PRO A 245 -12.94 -10.16 -9.61
N CYS A 246 -11.71 -10.44 -9.19
CA CYS A 246 -10.95 -9.54 -8.31
C CYS A 246 -10.48 -8.30 -9.07
N GLU A 247 -10.89 -7.10 -8.64
CA GLU A 247 -10.54 -5.82 -9.28
C GLU A 247 -9.03 -5.55 -9.32
N ASN A 248 -8.27 -6.03 -8.33
CA ASN A 248 -6.83 -5.87 -8.26
C ASN A 248 -6.08 -6.35 -9.51
N LEU A 249 -6.66 -7.28 -10.25
CA LEU A 249 -6.03 -7.81 -11.47
C LEU A 249 -5.99 -6.80 -12.63
N TRP A 250 -6.82 -5.74 -12.59
CA TRP A 250 -6.93 -4.73 -13.65
C TRP A 250 -6.47 -3.35 -13.24
N ASP A 251 -6.49 -3.03 -11.93
CA ASP A 251 -6.23 -1.68 -11.47
C ASP A 251 -4.82 -1.49 -10.88
N ARG A 252 -4.10 -2.57 -10.54
CA ARG A 252 -2.80 -2.46 -9.86
C ARG A 252 -1.85 -3.63 -10.11
N MET A 253 -0.57 -3.37 -9.78
CA MET A 253 0.51 -4.36 -9.79
C MET A 253 1.29 -4.27 -8.49
N TYR A 254 1.64 -5.41 -7.91
CA TYR A 254 2.49 -5.51 -6.72
C TYR A 254 3.89 -5.93 -7.12
N ILE A 255 4.90 -5.19 -6.70
CA ILE A 255 6.31 -5.50 -6.97
C ILE A 255 7.03 -5.68 -5.64
N TRP A 256 7.56 -6.88 -5.41
CA TRP A 256 8.27 -7.22 -4.19
C TRP A 256 9.72 -6.75 -4.22
N PHE A 257 10.38 -6.80 -3.05
CA PHE A 257 11.77 -6.35 -2.87
C PHE A 257 12.78 -7.01 -3.83
N ASP A 258 12.50 -8.21 -4.31
CA ASP A 258 13.32 -8.99 -5.25
C ASP A 258 12.93 -8.79 -6.73
N GLY A 259 12.05 -7.86 -7.01
CA GLY A 259 11.51 -7.58 -8.35
C GLY A 259 10.39 -8.52 -8.79
N LYS A 260 10.02 -9.50 -7.98
CA LYS A 260 8.92 -10.42 -8.30
C LYS A 260 7.59 -9.68 -8.35
N VAL A 261 6.80 -9.98 -9.38
CA VAL A 261 5.52 -9.32 -9.63
C VAL A 261 4.36 -10.25 -9.29
N ASN A 262 3.39 -9.72 -8.53
CA ASN A 262 2.28 -10.47 -7.96
C ASN A 262 0.94 -9.76 -8.16
N PRO A 263 -0.18 -10.50 -8.13
CA PRO A 263 -1.50 -9.90 -8.29
C PRO A 263 -1.98 -9.14 -7.04
N CYS A 264 -1.56 -9.55 -5.84
CA CYS A 264 -1.97 -8.93 -4.58
C CYS A 264 -1.08 -9.36 -3.41
N ASP A 265 -1.29 -8.76 -2.24
CA ASP A 265 -0.61 -9.10 -0.99
C ASP A 265 -1.21 -10.29 -0.23
N ALA A 266 -2.44 -10.70 -0.56
CA ALA A 266 -2.99 -11.95 -0.05
C ALA A 266 -2.21 -13.17 -0.55
N ASP A 267 -1.60 -13.06 -1.74
CA ASP A 267 -0.62 -14.03 -2.27
C ASP A 267 0.80 -13.73 -1.75
N TYR A 268 0.97 -13.63 -0.43
CA TYR A 268 2.21 -13.19 0.20
C TYR A 268 3.41 -14.14 -0.02
N LYS A 269 3.17 -15.40 -0.46
CA LYS A 269 4.22 -16.37 -0.84
C LYS A 269 4.45 -16.45 -2.36
N SER A 270 3.73 -15.66 -3.15
CA SER A 270 3.91 -15.54 -4.60
C SER A 270 3.61 -16.81 -5.41
N ASN A 271 2.58 -17.56 -5.04
CA ASN A 271 2.11 -18.72 -5.82
C ASN A 271 1.58 -18.30 -7.20
N LEU A 272 0.99 -17.11 -7.29
CA LEU A 272 0.42 -16.54 -8.51
C LEU A 272 1.33 -15.51 -9.18
N SER A 273 2.62 -15.49 -8.81
CA SER A 273 3.58 -14.58 -9.44
C SER A 273 3.60 -14.77 -10.95
N TYR A 274 3.45 -13.67 -11.68
CA TYR A 274 3.37 -13.67 -13.12
C TYR A 274 4.54 -13.00 -13.84
N GLY A 275 5.59 -12.61 -13.11
CA GLY A 275 6.80 -12.08 -13.71
C GLY A 275 7.84 -11.60 -12.70
N ASN A 276 8.97 -11.14 -13.23
CA ASN A 276 10.00 -10.49 -12.43
C ASN A 276 10.53 -9.27 -13.19
N PHE A 277 10.60 -8.13 -12.51
CA PHE A 277 11.04 -6.86 -13.08
C PHE A 277 12.56 -6.84 -13.38
N ASN A 278 13.33 -7.76 -12.82
CA ASN A 278 14.74 -7.91 -13.22
C ASN A 278 14.88 -8.43 -14.66
N ASP A 279 13.89 -9.16 -15.15
CA ASP A 279 13.95 -9.85 -16.45
C ASP A 279 13.16 -9.12 -17.54
N ASN A 280 12.06 -8.47 -17.17
CA ASN A 280 11.09 -7.89 -18.11
C ASN A 280 10.62 -6.51 -17.66
N LYS A 281 10.09 -5.72 -18.59
CA LYS A 281 9.44 -4.42 -18.32
C LYS A 281 8.05 -4.59 -17.71
N ILE A 282 7.57 -3.55 -17.01
CA ILE A 282 6.22 -3.50 -16.44
C ILE A 282 5.16 -3.81 -17.51
N SER A 283 5.28 -3.17 -18.69
CA SER A 283 4.33 -3.34 -19.79
C SER A 283 4.32 -4.76 -20.37
N GLU A 284 5.46 -5.43 -20.40
CA GLU A 284 5.58 -6.83 -20.86
C GLU A 284 4.98 -7.79 -19.83
N ILE A 285 5.29 -7.58 -18.55
CA ILE A 285 4.77 -8.37 -17.44
C ILE A 285 3.25 -8.24 -17.37
N TRP A 286 2.71 -7.01 -17.53
CA TRP A 286 1.28 -6.72 -17.46
C TRP A 286 0.47 -7.43 -18.54
N LYS A 287 1.10 -7.74 -19.70
CA LYS A 287 0.48 -8.38 -20.88
C LYS A 287 0.85 -9.84 -21.05
N ASN A 288 1.63 -10.42 -20.12
CA ASN A 288 2.07 -11.79 -20.31
C ASN A 288 0.93 -12.82 -20.17
N LYS A 289 1.18 -14.03 -20.68
CA LYS A 289 0.17 -15.09 -20.73
C LYS A 289 -0.37 -15.50 -19.36
N LYS A 290 0.45 -15.44 -18.29
CA LYS A 290 0.03 -15.87 -16.95
C LYS A 290 -1.03 -14.95 -16.38
N ILE A 291 -0.80 -13.62 -16.42
CA ILE A 291 -1.78 -12.66 -15.89
C ILE A 291 -3.03 -12.61 -16.78
N GLN A 292 -2.88 -12.75 -18.10
CA GLN A 292 -4.02 -12.80 -19.02
C GLN A 292 -4.88 -14.03 -18.75
N GLN A 293 -4.28 -15.19 -18.50
CA GLN A 293 -5.01 -16.39 -18.12
C GLN A 293 -5.72 -16.21 -16.78
N LEU A 294 -5.05 -15.64 -15.79
CA LEU A 294 -5.66 -15.38 -14.48
C LEU A 294 -6.88 -14.44 -14.58
N ARG A 295 -6.77 -13.37 -15.38
CA ARG A 295 -7.89 -12.46 -15.69
C ARG A 295 -9.03 -13.18 -16.38
N HIS A 296 -8.72 -13.94 -17.42
CA HIS A 296 -9.70 -14.75 -18.17
C HIS A 296 -10.44 -15.72 -17.24
N ASP A 297 -9.73 -16.42 -16.37
CA ASP A 297 -10.34 -17.38 -15.45
C ASP A 297 -11.23 -16.68 -14.41
N HIS A 298 -10.82 -15.50 -13.91
CA HIS A 298 -11.67 -14.72 -13.02
C HIS A 298 -12.96 -14.23 -13.68
N ILE A 299 -12.90 -13.78 -14.95
CA ILE A 299 -14.10 -13.37 -15.70
C ILE A 299 -15.05 -14.55 -15.95
N ASN A 300 -14.49 -15.74 -16.15
CA ASN A 300 -15.27 -16.97 -16.44
C ASN A 300 -15.61 -17.78 -15.17
N GLU A 301 -15.72 -17.12 -14.01
CA GLU A 301 -16.12 -17.71 -12.73
C GLU A 301 -15.21 -18.86 -12.24
N LYS A 302 -13.95 -18.88 -12.71
CA LYS A 302 -12.93 -19.89 -12.33
C LYS A 302 -11.96 -19.37 -11.26
N ARG A 303 -12.32 -18.30 -10.53
CA ARG A 303 -11.50 -17.77 -9.43
C ARG A 303 -11.16 -18.85 -8.40
N ILE A 304 -12.10 -19.74 -8.14
CA ILE A 304 -11.95 -20.88 -7.24
C ILE A 304 -10.85 -21.88 -7.64
N CYS A 305 -10.39 -21.85 -8.88
CA CYS A 305 -9.32 -22.73 -9.37
C CYS A 305 -7.91 -22.22 -9.01
N HIS A 306 -7.80 -21.03 -8.40
CA HIS A 306 -6.51 -20.36 -8.15
C HIS A 306 -6.25 -20.21 -6.66
N ASN A 307 -5.28 -20.95 -6.12
CA ASN A 307 -4.81 -20.74 -4.74
C ASN A 307 -3.78 -19.58 -4.71
N PRO A 308 -3.98 -18.55 -3.85
CA PRO A 308 -4.94 -18.43 -2.74
C PRO A 308 -6.25 -17.67 -3.06
N CYS A 309 -6.57 -17.37 -4.32
CA CYS A 309 -7.80 -16.64 -4.66
C CYS A 309 -9.07 -17.37 -4.19
N ASP A 310 -9.04 -18.71 -4.21
CA ASP A 310 -10.10 -19.61 -3.73
C ASP A 310 -10.37 -19.49 -2.22
N ARG A 311 -9.46 -18.88 -1.48
CA ARG A 311 -9.46 -18.77 0.00
C ARG A 311 -9.40 -17.33 0.48
N CYS A 312 -9.51 -16.37 -0.43
CA CYS A 312 -9.44 -14.97 -0.13
C CYS A 312 -10.86 -14.40 0.04
N GLY A 313 -11.22 -13.98 1.24
CA GLY A 313 -12.52 -13.38 1.56
C GLY A 313 -12.73 -11.96 1.01
N THR A 314 -11.81 -11.43 0.20
CA THR A 314 -11.96 -10.09 -0.40
C THR A 314 -13.00 -10.15 -1.52
N THR A 315 -14.12 -9.48 -1.30
CA THR A 315 -15.16 -9.17 -2.30
C THR A 315 -15.04 -7.70 -2.68
N PHE A 316 -15.37 -7.33 -3.92
CA PHE A 316 -15.32 -5.96 -4.42
C PHE A 316 -16.69 -5.52 -4.88
#